data_950113bcbbc8305372cb959232262a29
#
_entry.id   950113bcbbc8305372cb959232262a29
#
_cell.length_a   1.000
_cell.length_b   1.000
_cell.length_c   1.000
_cell.angle_alpha   90.00
_cell.angle_beta   90.00
_cell.angle_gamma   90.00
#
_symmetry.space_group_name_H-M   'P 1'
#
loop_
_entity.id
_entity.type
_entity.pdbx_description
1 polymer ?
#
loop_
_entity_poly.entity_id
_entity_poly.type
_entity_poly.pdbx_seq_one_letter_code
_entity_poly.pdbx_strand_id
1 'polypeptide(L)'
;MEKKTLNLATKTLLIVWGVVAVALLTAGWWNTQHVARAVQENIATHAAEIAAVVAVQQEVIEALERKEKLETLQAYALRMAALTHSQYIVVFDLQGIRLSHPAPERIGQHIEGGDETRVLQGESYVSISQGTLGNAVRAF
;
A
#
# COMPACT_ATOMS: atom_id res chain seq x y z
N MET A 1 -24.71 -57.71 4.01
CA MET A 1 -24.34 -56.34 4.32
C MET A 1 -25.63 -55.53 4.49
N GLU A 2 -26.02 -55.30 5.74
CA GLU A 2 -27.26 -54.56 6.05
C GLU A 2 -27.06 -53.06 5.80
N LYS A 3 -27.76 -52.50 4.84
CA LYS A 3 -27.74 -51.06 4.61
C LYS A 3 -28.49 -50.39 5.76
N LYS A 4 -27.76 -49.89 6.73
CA LYS A 4 -28.25 -49.04 7.83
C LYS A 4 -28.89 -47.78 7.24
N THR A 5 -30.19 -47.77 7.01
CA THR A 5 -30.93 -46.64 6.51
C THR A 5 -30.99 -45.60 7.65
N LEU A 6 -30.37 -44.46 7.44
CA LEU A 6 -30.45 -43.32 8.38
C LEU A 6 -31.90 -42.92 8.61
N ASN A 7 -32.30 -42.72 9.88
CA ASN A 7 -33.62 -42.25 10.27
C ASN A 7 -33.90 -40.86 9.63
N LEU A 8 -35.15 -40.60 9.32
CA LEU A 8 -35.60 -39.36 8.68
C LEU A 8 -35.11 -38.10 9.44
N ALA A 9 -35.19 -38.11 10.77
CA ALA A 9 -34.69 -37.06 11.64
C ALA A 9 -33.18 -36.81 11.46
N THR A 10 -32.38 -37.87 11.30
CA THR A 10 -30.92 -37.75 11.08
C THR A 10 -30.62 -37.15 9.70
N LYS A 11 -31.40 -37.50 8.68
CA LYS A 11 -31.25 -36.95 7.33
C LYS A 11 -31.57 -35.45 7.29
N THR A 12 -32.67 -35.02 7.92
CA THR A 12 -33.03 -33.62 8.01
C THR A 12 -32.00 -32.82 8.80
N LEU A 13 -31.49 -33.36 9.92
CA LEU A 13 -30.45 -32.72 10.71
C LEU A 13 -29.16 -32.50 9.87
N LEU A 14 -28.73 -33.50 9.13
CA LEU A 14 -27.54 -33.44 8.28
C LEU A 14 -27.71 -32.38 7.17
N ILE A 15 -28.92 -32.30 6.57
CA ILE A 15 -29.19 -31.26 5.54
C ILE A 15 -29.15 -29.87 6.15
N VAL A 16 -29.77 -29.64 7.30
CA VAL A 16 -29.74 -28.36 7.99
C VAL A 16 -28.33 -27.94 8.35
N TRP A 17 -27.54 -28.85 8.93
CA TRP A 17 -26.13 -28.60 9.24
C TRP A 17 -25.30 -28.33 7.99
N GLY A 18 -25.56 -29.04 6.90
CA GLY A 18 -24.90 -28.79 5.61
C GLY A 18 -25.19 -27.39 5.07
N VAL A 19 -26.44 -26.96 5.11
CA VAL A 19 -26.84 -25.61 4.67
C VAL A 19 -26.22 -24.53 5.54
N VAL A 20 -26.23 -24.71 6.88
CA VAL A 20 -25.61 -23.78 7.81
C VAL A 20 -24.10 -23.69 7.58
N ALA A 21 -23.42 -24.81 7.40
CA ALA A 21 -22.00 -24.85 7.14
C ALA A 21 -21.63 -24.10 5.83
N VAL A 22 -22.38 -24.34 4.75
CA VAL A 22 -22.19 -23.63 3.48
C VAL A 22 -22.44 -22.13 3.63
N ALA A 23 -23.50 -21.74 4.34
CA ALA A 23 -23.81 -20.35 4.59
C ALA A 23 -22.67 -19.63 5.39
N LEU A 24 -22.14 -20.27 6.42
CA LEU A 24 -21.03 -19.72 7.20
C LEU A 24 -19.74 -19.63 6.39
N LEU A 25 -19.42 -20.63 5.57
CA LEU A 25 -18.24 -20.62 4.71
C LEU A 25 -18.32 -19.52 3.65
N THR A 26 -19.49 -19.36 3.01
CA THR A 26 -19.69 -18.32 2.00
C THR A 26 -19.68 -16.92 2.62
N ALA A 27 -20.30 -16.73 3.78
CA ALA A 27 -20.26 -15.47 4.52
C ALA A 27 -18.83 -15.12 4.98
N GLY A 28 -18.10 -16.10 5.51
CA GLY A 28 -16.70 -15.91 5.91
C GLY A 28 -15.80 -15.55 4.73
N TRP A 29 -15.94 -16.24 3.61
CA TRP A 29 -15.21 -15.93 2.38
C TRP A 29 -15.51 -14.52 1.88
N TRP A 30 -16.77 -14.14 1.82
CA TRP A 30 -17.21 -12.82 1.40
C TRP A 30 -16.66 -11.71 2.31
N ASN A 31 -16.74 -11.91 3.62
CA ASN A 31 -16.24 -10.95 4.60
C ASN A 31 -14.72 -10.72 4.49
N THR A 32 -13.93 -11.79 4.31
CA THR A 32 -12.48 -11.68 4.16
C THR A 32 -12.08 -10.86 2.92
N GLN A 33 -12.79 -11.04 1.81
CA GLN A 33 -12.53 -10.29 0.58
C GLN A 33 -12.87 -8.79 0.73
N HIS A 34 -13.96 -8.47 1.41
CA HIS A 34 -14.37 -7.08 1.64
C HIS A 34 -13.44 -6.35 2.58
N VAL A 35 -13.03 -6.99 3.69
CA VAL A 35 -12.11 -6.40 4.66
C VAL A 35 -10.75 -6.13 4.03
N ALA A 36 -10.21 -7.06 3.24
CA ALA A 36 -8.92 -6.88 2.58
C ALA A 36 -8.92 -5.67 1.62
N ARG A 37 -9.99 -5.49 0.84
CA ARG A 37 -10.14 -4.32 -0.06
C ARG A 37 -10.25 -3.01 0.70
N ALA A 38 -11.10 -2.95 1.72
CA ALA A 38 -11.28 -1.74 2.53
C ALA A 38 -9.98 -1.31 3.23
N VAL A 39 -9.18 -2.25 3.71
CA VAL A 39 -7.86 -1.96 4.30
C VAL A 39 -6.90 -1.39 3.25
N GLN A 40 -6.86 -1.97 2.05
CA GLN A 40 -6.00 -1.47 0.97
C GLN A 40 -6.39 -0.06 0.52
N GLU A 41 -7.69 0.23 0.37
CA GLU A 41 -8.21 1.55 0.01
C GLU A 41 -7.86 2.61 1.08
N ASN A 42 -8.00 2.28 2.36
CA ASN A 42 -7.61 3.17 3.45
C ASN A 42 -6.11 3.47 3.43
N ILE A 43 -5.25 2.46 3.28
CA ILE A 43 -3.80 2.64 3.19
C ILE A 43 -3.45 3.52 1.98
N ALA A 44 -4.08 3.30 0.84
CA ALA A 44 -3.86 4.09 -0.37
C ALA A 44 -4.24 5.56 -0.17
N THR A 45 -5.38 5.84 0.44
CA THR A 45 -5.85 7.20 0.72
C THR A 45 -4.89 7.92 1.69
N HIS A 46 -4.52 7.28 2.79
CA HIS A 46 -3.57 7.87 3.74
C HIS A 46 -2.19 8.12 3.13
N ALA A 47 -1.69 7.22 2.29
CA ALA A 47 -0.43 7.41 1.60
C ALA A 47 -0.49 8.63 0.65
N ALA A 48 -1.59 8.81 -0.08
CA ALA A 48 -1.80 9.94 -0.98
C ALA A 48 -1.89 11.28 -0.21
N GLU A 49 -2.60 11.30 0.92
CA GLU A 49 -2.69 12.48 1.79
C GLU A 49 -1.31 12.89 2.32
N ILE A 50 -0.51 11.92 2.78
CA ILE A 50 0.86 12.16 3.26
C ILE A 50 1.73 12.71 2.14
N ALA A 51 1.69 12.11 0.95
CA ALA A 51 2.46 12.57 -0.21
C ALA A 51 2.10 14.02 -0.57
N ALA A 52 0.81 14.35 -0.62
CA ALA A 52 0.34 15.70 -0.91
C ALA A 52 0.81 16.73 0.15
N VAL A 53 0.75 16.38 1.43
CA VAL A 53 1.23 17.25 2.52
C VAL A 53 2.73 17.45 2.44
N VAL A 54 3.49 16.40 2.18
CA VAL A 54 4.96 16.47 2.07
C VAL A 54 5.39 17.29 0.86
N ALA A 55 4.70 17.15 -0.28
CA ALA A 55 5.04 17.83 -1.52
C ALA A 55 4.97 19.37 -1.44
N VAL A 56 4.11 19.92 -0.58
CA VAL A 56 3.94 21.37 -0.42
C VAL A 56 4.82 22.00 0.67
N GLN A 57 5.65 21.21 1.33
CA GLN A 57 6.53 21.72 2.36
C GLN A 57 7.68 22.55 1.78
N GLN A 58 8.02 23.62 2.46
CA GLN A 58 9.05 24.55 2.04
C GLN A 58 10.41 23.86 1.83
N GLU A 59 10.77 22.96 2.72
CA GLU A 59 12.03 22.19 2.67
C GLU A 59 12.12 21.32 1.41
N VAL A 60 10.97 20.75 0.97
CA VAL A 60 10.91 19.92 -0.24
C VAL A 60 11.02 20.82 -1.48
N ILE A 61 10.26 21.92 -1.52
CA ILE A 61 10.26 22.85 -2.64
C ILE A 61 11.66 23.45 -2.84
N GLU A 62 12.30 23.97 -1.77
CA GLU A 62 13.65 24.52 -1.84
C GLU A 62 14.69 23.51 -2.33
N ALA A 63 14.59 22.26 -1.86
CA ALA A 63 15.50 21.20 -2.26
C ALA A 63 15.33 20.81 -3.74
N LEU A 64 14.09 20.81 -4.25
CA LEU A 64 13.78 20.54 -5.65
C LEU A 64 14.25 21.66 -6.58
N GLU A 65 14.05 22.93 -6.19
CA GLU A 65 14.41 24.08 -7.02
C GLU A 65 15.92 24.33 -7.06
N ARG A 66 16.61 24.22 -5.92
CA ARG A 66 18.00 24.60 -5.78
C ARG A 66 18.98 23.45 -5.79
N LYS A 67 18.50 22.22 -5.60
CA LYS A 67 19.31 20.99 -5.38
C LYS A 67 20.33 21.15 -4.24
N GLU A 68 20.01 22.03 -3.28
CA GLU A 68 20.81 22.31 -2.11
C GLU A 68 20.14 21.72 -0.86
N LYS A 69 20.92 21.59 0.23
CA LYS A 69 20.41 21.10 1.53
C LYS A 69 19.81 19.69 1.50
N LEU A 70 20.33 18.81 0.65
CA LEU A 70 19.83 17.44 0.51
C LEU A 70 19.90 16.66 1.84
N GLU A 71 20.85 16.95 2.72
CA GLU A 71 20.93 16.36 4.06
C GLU A 71 19.73 16.77 4.93
N THR A 72 19.31 18.03 4.83
CA THR A 72 18.11 18.52 5.55
C THR A 72 16.85 17.87 5.01
N LEU A 73 16.72 17.73 3.68
CA LEU A 73 15.63 17.02 3.03
C LEU A 73 15.59 15.56 3.45
N GLN A 74 16.73 14.88 3.48
CA GLN A 74 16.84 13.50 3.93
C GLN A 74 16.37 13.35 5.39
N ALA A 75 16.84 14.21 6.29
CA ALA A 75 16.41 14.21 7.69
C ALA A 75 14.92 14.48 7.84
N TYR A 76 14.37 15.39 7.04
CA TYR A 76 12.94 15.69 6.98
C TYR A 76 12.14 14.48 6.53
N ALA A 77 12.51 13.83 5.41
CA ALA A 77 11.82 12.66 4.87
C ALA A 77 11.80 11.49 5.87
N LEU A 78 12.91 11.21 6.53
CA LEU A 78 13.00 10.18 7.57
C LEU A 78 12.11 10.49 8.78
N ARG A 79 12.11 11.75 9.25
CA ARG A 79 11.26 12.20 10.35
C ARG A 79 9.78 12.10 10.00
N MET A 80 9.40 12.54 8.80
CA MET A 80 8.01 12.45 8.34
C MET A 80 7.56 11.00 8.19
N ALA A 81 8.39 10.11 7.67
CA ALA A 81 8.07 8.69 7.61
C ALA A 81 7.80 8.10 9.01
N ALA A 82 8.62 8.46 9.99
CA ALA A 82 8.40 8.01 11.38
C ALA A 82 7.11 8.57 12.00
N LEU A 83 6.82 9.86 11.80
CA LEU A 83 5.63 10.53 12.33
C LEU A 83 4.33 10.01 11.72
N THR A 84 4.35 9.69 10.45
CA THR A 84 3.17 9.21 9.70
C THR A 84 3.02 7.70 9.69
N HIS A 85 3.92 6.99 10.38
CA HIS A 85 4.02 5.52 10.34
C HIS A 85 4.14 4.96 8.91
N SER A 86 4.64 5.77 7.98
CA SER A 86 4.96 5.33 6.64
C SER A 86 6.23 4.50 6.64
N GLN A 87 6.28 3.46 5.81
CA GLN A 87 7.46 2.63 5.71
C GLN A 87 8.67 3.42 5.18
N TYR A 88 8.44 4.33 4.25
CA TYR A 88 9.41 5.26 3.71
C TYR A 88 8.75 6.44 2.98
N ILE A 89 9.47 7.53 2.87
CA ILE A 89 9.16 8.67 2.02
C ILE A 89 10.38 8.94 1.16
N VAL A 90 10.20 8.96 -0.16
CA VAL A 90 11.25 9.24 -1.15
C VAL A 90 10.87 10.48 -1.92
N VAL A 91 11.77 11.45 -1.97
CA VAL A 91 11.64 12.63 -2.82
C VAL A 91 12.55 12.45 -4.02
N PHE A 92 12.05 12.74 -5.22
CA PHE A 92 12.81 12.70 -6.47
C PHE A 92 12.45 13.87 -7.36
N ASP A 93 13.35 14.25 -8.25
CA ASP A 93 13.15 15.35 -9.17
C ASP A 93 12.39 14.89 -10.45
N LEU A 94 12.08 15.86 -11.33
CA LEU A 94 11.39 15.58 -12.59
C LEU A 94 12.18 14.71 -13.56
N GLN A 95 13.46 14.51 -13.32
CA GLN A 95 14.31 13.56 -14.04
C GLN A 95 14.28 12.17 -13.41
N GLY A 96 13.50 11.98 -12.33
CA GLY A 96 13.43 10.72 -11.61
C GLY A 96 14.65 10.42 -10.74
N ILE A 97 15.47 11.42 -10.42
CA ILE A 97 16.65 11.25 -9.56
C ILE A 97 16.24 11.42 -8.09
N ARG A 98 16.56 10.42 -7.28
CA ARG A 98 16.25 10.43 -5.85
C ARG A 98 17.05 11.49 -5.11
N LEU A 99 16.36 12.37 -4.43
CA LEU A 99 16.95 13.41 -3.54
C LEU A 99 16.90 12.97 -2.07
N SER A 100 16.00 12.04 -1.73
CA SER A 100 15.97 11.38 -0.42
C SER A 100 15.65 9.91 -0.59
N HIS A 101 16.16 9.06 0.33
CA HIS A 101 15.86 7.62 0.36
C HIS A 101 16.27 7.04 1.73
N PRO A 102 15.53 6.06 2.31
CA PRO A 102 15.93 5.42 3.58
C PRO A 102 17.29 4.73 3.53
N ALA A 103 17.72 4.26 2.36
CA ALA A 103 19.06 3.77 2.10
C ALA A 103 19.89 4.86 1.40
N PRO A 104 20.82 5.55 2.10
CA PRO A 104 21.53 6.74 1.59
C PRO A 104 22.30 6.50 0.29
N GLU A 105 22.79 5.29 0.07
CA GLU A 105 23.51 4.89 -1.13
C GLU A 105 22.67 4.95 -2.41
N ARG A 106 21.35 5.06 -2.28
CA ARG A 106 20.42 5.19 -3.41
C ARG A 106 20.10 6.64 -3.77
N ILE A 107 20.53 7.61 -2.98
CA ILE A 107 20.39 9.03 -3.30
C ILE A 107 21.25 9.34 -4.52
N GLY A 108 20.73 10.14 -5.45
CA GLY A 108 21.37 10.44 -6.72
C GLY A 108 21.17 9.39 -7.80
N GLN A 109 20.57 8.25 -7.49
CA GLN A 109 20.21 7.23 -8.49
C GLN A 109 18.80 7.44 -9.02
N HIS A 110 18.55 7.00 -10.24
CA HIS A 110 17.22 7.03 -10.83
C HIS A 110 16.25 6.10 -10.10
N ILE A 111 14.98 6.52 -9.97
CA ILE A 111 13.93 5.66 -9.42
C ILE A 111 13.75 4.42 -10.32
N GLU A 112 13.38 3.32 -9.69
CA GLU A 112 13.16 2.03 -10.32
C GLU A 112 11.80 1.47 -9.86
N GLY A 113 11.04 0.88 -10.78
CA GLY A 113 9.76 0.27 -10.44
C GLY A 113 8.77 0.26 -11.58
N GLY A 114 8.98 1.11 -12.60
CA GLY A 114 8.16 1.19 -13.81
C GLY A 114 6.83 1.94 -13.62
N ASP A 115 6.50 2.31 -12.40
CA ASP A 115 5.29 3.08 -12.06
C ASP A 115 5.57 4.59 -11.94
N GLU A 116 6.82 5.03 -12.08
CA GLU A 116 7.21 6.43 -12.04
C GLU A 116 6.84 7.24 -13.29
N THR A 117 6.62 6.59 -14.41
CA THR A 117 6.42 7.27 -15.71
C THR A 117 5.24 8.26 -15.68
N ARG A 118 4.15 7.88 -15.03
CA ARG A 118 2.95 8.72 -14.92
C ARG A 118 3.17 9.93 -14.03
N VAL A 119 3.93 9.73 -12.95
CA VAL A 119 4.29 10.82 -12.02
C VAL A 119 5.15 11.86 -12.69
N LEU A 120 6.14 11.43 -13.48
CA LEU A 120 7.01 12.34 -14.24
C LEU A 120 6.24 13.12 -15.31
N GLN A 121 5.01 12.69 -15.64
CA GLN A 121 4.06 13.40 -16.50
C GLN A 121 3.12 14.32 -15.69
N GLY A 122 3.29 14.41 -14.38
CA GLY A 122 2.49 15.25 -13.49
C GLY A 122 1.19 14.59 -12.99
N GLU A 123 1.05 13.27 -13.12
CA GLU A 123 -0.12 12.56 -12.60
C GLU A 123 0.13 12.11 -11.15
N SER A 124 -0.81 12.48 -10.24
CA SER A 124 -0.85 11.92 -8.91
C SER A 124 -1.69 10.64 -8.90
N TYR A 125 -1.14 9.56 -8.37
CA TYR A 125 -1.85 8.28 -8.31
C TYR A 125 -1.26 7.34 -7.25
N VAL A 126 -1.98 6.26 -6.99
CA VAL A 126 -1.52 5.19 -6.10
C VAL A 126 -1.21 3.94 -6.91
N SER A 127 -0.09 3.33 -6.64
CA SER A 127 0.31 2.05 -7.23
C SER A 127 0.57 1.00 -6.15
N ILE A 128 0.32 -0.25 -6.51
CA ILE A 128 0.70 -1.41 -5.70
C ILE A 128 1.71 -2.18 -6.53
N SER A 129 2.97 -2.03 -6.21
CA SER A 129 4.04 -2.64 -7.00
C SER A 129 5.24 -3.06 -6.16
N GLN A 130 6.08 -3.88 -6.77
CA GLN A 130 7.33 -4.30 -6.17
C GLN A 130 8.39 -3.23 -6.47
N GLY A 131 8.82 -2.52 -5.42
CA GLY A 131 9.92 -1.57 -5.49
C GLY A 131 11.21 -2.14 -4.91
N THR A 132 12.21 -1.29 -4.78
CA THR A 132 13.53 -1.63 -4.23
C THR A 132 13.49 -2.08 -2.75
N LEU A 133 12.43 -1.75 -2.03
CA LEU A 133 12.21 -2.11 -0.62
C LEU A 133 11.12 -3.20 -0.44
N GLY A 134 10.69 -3.85 -1.52
CA GLY A 134 9.67 -4.89 -1.52
C GLY A 134 8.30 -4.42 -2.06
N ASN A 135 7.28 -5.26 -1.84
CA ASN A 135 5.91 -4.92 -2.23
C ASN A 135 5.37 -3.82 -1.31
N ALA A 136 4.89 -2.74 -1.89
CA ALA A 136 4.34 -1.63 -1.16
C ALA A 136 3.18 -0.96 -1.90
N VAL A 137 2.29 -0.35 -1.14
CA VAL A 137 1.35 0.66 -1.64
C VAL A 137 2.13 1.97 -1.68
N ARG A 138 2.26 2.55 -2.85
CA ARG A 138 2.99 3.80 -3.10
C ARG A 138 2.02 4.84 -3.61
N ALA A 139 2.06 6.03 -3.02
CA ALA A 139 1.34 7.20 -3.48
C ALA A 139 2.34 8.23 -4.05
N PHE A 140 1.93 8.87 -5.12
CA PHE A 140 2.69 9.85 -5.86
C PHE A 140 1.88 11.13 -6.03
#